data_67e590ba11116c0955d38bf2aba74208
#
_entry.id   67e590ba11116c0955d38bf2aba74208
#
_cell.length_a   1.000
_cell.length_b   1.000
_cell.length_c   1.000
_cell.angle_alpha   90.00
_cell.angle_beta   90.00
_cell.angle_gamma   90.00
#
_symmetry.space_group_name_H-M   'P 1'
#
loop_
_entity.id
_entity.type
_entity.pdbx_description
1 polymer ?
#
loop_
_entity_poly.entity_id
_entity_poly.type
_entity_poly.pdbx_seq_one_letter_code
_entity_poly.pdbx_strand_id
1 'polypeptide(L)'
;VVKALAIDVGTTSVRTALVDTNGVVTHVHQRRLSISTPQPGEVELDAEEIGRVVIELAQHTLRDGGPCDVVGITNQRATTIVFDPETGRPVGPALGWQDLRTVIDCLVLQGEGLRLAPNQSATKARWLVAQSGRAPKDLRFATIETWIAWLLTERAVHVTDRSNAGVNGLVALDVDSWDERALSLLDLDPAMMPRIVDTMAQHGRATALAGAPPITALVGDQSASLFGQSCVFEGAKITFGTGAMLDMIHRDERPESLNRFESGCFPIVARSHEGHVTWGIEGIVLAAGSCIEWLRDDLGLVAHATETETLATSVASCDGVSFVPALSGLGTPQWDFGARGGFFGVTRGTTKAHLVRAVLEGVAHRGADLVDAAQRETGHELAELRVDGGMTANRFFLQCVADFTGLATTVSSEREATARGAGLMALVGAGHLTLEQVEHLWSPAETFLPQFAEAERQALRENWARNVHRVEKTIPELSSVAF
;
A
#
# COMPACT_ATOMS: atom_id res chain seq x y z
N VAL A 1 -25.24 -10.75 15.88
CA VAL A 1 -23.93 -10.97 15.25
C VAL A 1 -23.09 -9.73 15.57
N VAL A 2 -21.91 -9.94 16.13
CA VAL A 2 -20.96 -8.87 16.44
C VAL A 2 -20.45 -8.29 15.12
N LYS A 3 -20.39 -6.95 15.00
CA LYS A 3 -20.00 -6.25 13.79
C LYS A 3 -18.98 -5.17 14.07
N ALA A 4 -17.99 -5.04 13.22
CA ALA A 4 -17.09 -3.88 13.15
C ALA A 4 -17.55 -2.92 12.07
N LEU A 5 -17.48 -1.61 12.36
CA LEU A 5 -17.48 -0.58 11.32
C LEU A 5 -16.04 -0.42 10.84
N ALA A 6 -15.79 -0.79 9.60
CA ALA A 6 -14.53 -0.53 8.92
C ALA A 6 -14.60 0.84 8.22
N ILE A 7 -13.60 1.67 8.43
CA ILE A 7 -13.38 2.97 7.79
C ILE A 7 -12.08 2.88 7.01
N ASP A 8 -12.16 2.96 5.68
CA ASP A 8 -11.01 2.89 4.77
C ASP A 8 -10.84 4.23 4.04
N VAL A 9 -9.78 4.94 4.35
CA VAL A 9 -9.43 6.22 3.73
C VAL A 9 -8.31 6.00 2.72
N GLY A 10 -8.69 5.65 1.49
CA GLY A 10 -7.75 5.47 0.39
C GLY A 10 -7.30 6.79 -0.24
N THR A 11 -6.45 6.70 -1.27
CA THR A 11 -5.88 7.88 -1.95
C THR A 11 -6.96 8.73 -2.63
N THR A 12 -7.95 8.10 -3.25
CA THR A 12 -8.95 8.78 -4.09
C THR A 12 -10.37 8.78 -3.52
N SER A 13 -10.59 8.04 -2.44
CA SER A 13 -11.92 7.87 -1.86
C SER A 13 -11.89 7.41 -0.42
N VAL A 14 -12.95 7.72 0.31
CA VAL A 14 -13.29 7.11 1.59
C VAL A 14 -14.31 6.01 1.35
N ARG A 15 -14.12 4.88 2.02
CA ARG A 15 -15.07 3.76 2.05
C ARG A 15 -15.40 3.41 3.50
N THR A 16 -16.65 3.04 3.74
CA THR A 16 -17.10 2.50 5.03
C THR A 16 -17.91 1.24 4.78
N ALA A 17 -17.78 0.25 5.67
CA ALA A 17 -18.49 -1.01 5.56
C ALA A 17 -18.73 -1.62 6.94
N LEU A 18 -19.64 -2.58 7.04
CA LEU A 18 -19.77 -3.45 8.22
C LEU A 18 -19.12 -4.79 7.92
N VAL A 19 -18.33 -5.26 8.87
CA VAL A 19 -17.63 -6.56 8.81
C VAL A 19 -18.05 -7.40 10.01
N ASP A 20 -18.54 -8.60 9.75
CA ASP A 20 -18.93 -9.53 10.82
C ASP A 20 -17.81 -10.50 11.23
N THR A 21 -18.05 -11.31 12.26
CA THR A 21 -17.09 -12.31 12.77
C THR A 21 -16.78 -13.45 11.78
N ASN A 22 -17.52 -13.58 10.68
CA ASN A 22 -17.20 -14.49 9.58
C ASN A 22 -16.38 -13.81 8.48
N GLY A 23 -16.03 -12.54 8.67
CA GLY A 23 -15.32 -11.73 7.70
C GLY A 23 -16.14 -11.31 6.48
N VAL A 24 -17.49 -11.38 6.59
CA VAL A 24 -18.39 -10.95 5.53
C VAL A 24 -18.53 -9.43 5.56
N VAL A 25 -18.26 -8.80 4.42
CA VAL A 25 -18.35 -7.34 4.24
C VAL A 25 -19.73 -6.98 3.67
N THR A 26 -20.42 -6.06 4.33
CA THR A 26 -21.76 -5.61 3.96
C THR A 26 -21.89 -4.11 4.09
N HIS A 27 -22.98 -3.52 3.52
CA HIS A 27 -23.31 -2.09 3.64
C HIS A 27 -22.13 -1.19 3.27
N VAL A 28 -21.51 -1.48 2.12
CA VAL A 28 -20.37 -0.73 1.60
C VAL A 28 -20.86 0.60 1.01
N HIS A 29 -20.35 1.70 1.56
CA HIS A 29 -20.58 3.04 1.06
C HIS A 29 -19.25 3.69 0.71
N GLN A 30 -19.19 4.41 -0.41
CA GLN A 30 -17.98 5.04 -0.90
C GLN A 30 -18.25 6.46 -1.39
N ARG A 31 -17.29 7.36 -1.16
CA ARG A 31 -17.28 8.71 -1.73
C ARG A 31 -15.87 9.08 -2.17
N ARG A 32 -15.76 9.66 -3.35
CA ARG A 32 -14.50 10.22 -3.85
C ARG A 32 -14.09 11.44 -3.03
N LEU A 33 -12.77 11.60 -2.88
CA LEU A 33 -12.15 12.79 -2.30
C LEU A 33 -11.70 13.73 -3.41
N SER A 34 -11.68 15.02 -3.08
CA SER A 34 -11.09 16.05 -3.92
C SER A 34 -9.56 16.02 -3.79
N ILE A 35 -8.86 15.83 -4.89
CA ILE A 35 -7.41 15.86 -4.96
C ILE A 35 -7.01 17.09 -5.77
N SER A 36 -6.11 17.89 -5.23
CA SER A 36 -5.51 19.03 -5.91
C SER A 36 -4.07 18.72 -6.30
N THR A 37 -3.68 19.14 -7.49
CA THR A 37 -2.31 19.07 -8.01
C THR A 37 -1.87 20.45 -8.45
N PRO A 38 -1.54 21.36 -7.51
CA PRO A 38 -1.28 22.77 -7.82
C PRO A 38 -0.12 22.96 -8.79
N GLN A 39 0.91 22.11 -8.67
CA GLN A 39 2.06 22.06 -9.57
C GLN A 39 2.44 20.61 -9.89
N PRO A 40 3.21 20.36 -10.97
CA PRO A 40 3.72 19.02 -11.27
C PRO A 40 4.47 18.42 -10.07
N GLY A 41 4.06 17.23 -9.63
CA GLY A 41 4.64 16.53 -8.47
C GLY A 41 4.05 16.95 -7.11
N GLU A 42 3.14 17.92 -7.06
CA GLU A 42 2.41 18.26 -5.83
C GLU A 42 1.07 17.53 -5.78
N VAL A 43 0.73 17.00 -4.60
CA VAL A 43 -0.53 16.28 -4.35
C VAL A 43 -1.09 16.69 -3.00
N GLU A 44 -2.20 17.40 -3.02
CA GLU A 44 -2.86 17.96 -1.86
C GLU A 44 -4.28 17.43 -1.69
N LEU A 45 -4.66 17.19 -0.43
CA LEU A 45 -6.02 16.86 -0.03
C LEU A 45 -6.47 17.85 1.06
N ASP A 46 -7.78 17.98 1.20
CA ASP A 46 -8.38 18.75 2.30
C ASP A 46 -8.65 17.82 3.50
N ALA A 47 -7.90 17.99 4.58
CA ALA A 47 -8.07 17.18 5.79
C ALA A 47 -9.43 17.38 6.48
N GLU A 48 -10.04 18.58 6.38
CA GLU A 48 -11.38 18.84 6.90
C GLU A 48 -12.44 18.12 6.04
N GLU A 49 -12.28 18.09 4.71
CA GLU A 49 -13.13 17.29 3.82
C GLU A 49 -13.05 15.81 4.17
N ILE A 50 -11.83 15.26 4.34
CA ILE A 50 -11.64 13.85 4.72
C ILE A 50 -12.40 13.54 6.01
N GLY A 51 -12.22 14.35 7.05
CA GLY A 51 -12.91 14.15 8.34
C GLY A 51 -14.43 14.20 8.23
N ARG A 52 -14.96 15.17 7.50
CA ARG A 52 -16.39 15.33 7.26
C ARG A 52 -16.96 14.14 6.49
N VAL A 53 -16.29 13.72 5.41
CA VAL A 53 -16.73 12.59 4.57
C VAL A 53 -16.72 11.28 5.37
N VAL A 54 -15.70 11.05 6.20
CA VAL A 54 -15.63 9.88 7.07
C VAL A 54 -16.81 9.82 8.03
N ILE A 55 -17.09 10.91 8.75
CA ILE A 55 -18.19 10.95 9.72
C ILE A 55 -19.54 10.74 9.03
N GLU A 56 -19.79 11.42 7.90
CA GLU A 56 -21.03 11.30 7.14
C GLU A 56 -21.26 9.88 6.62
N LEU A 57 -20.21 9.23 6.04
CA LEU A 57 -20.32 7.87 5.53
C LEU A 57 -20.47 6.85 6.66
N ALA A 58 -19.70 6.99 7.75
CA ALA A 58 -19.81 6.13 8.92
C ALA A 58 -21.26 6.17 9.49
N GLN A 59 -21.81 7.35 9.67
CA GLN A 59 -23.21 7.52 10.09
C GLN A 59 -24.21 6.93 9.09
N HIS A 60 -23.93 7.05 7.78
CA HIS A 60 -24.77 6.44 6.75
C HIS A 60 -24.76 4.92 6.86
N THR A 61 -23.58 4.31 6.93
CA THR A 61 -23.42 2.86 7.07
C THR A 61 -24.12 2.33 8.33
N LEU A 62 -24.02 3.05 9.46
CA LEU A 62 -24.71 2.67 10.69
C LEU A 62 -26.24 2.82 10.63
N ARG A 63 -26.75 3.81 9.88
CA ARG A 63 -28.21 3.92 9.66
C ARG A 63 -28.74 2.80 8.78
N ASP A 64 -27.99 2.39 7.76
CA ASP A 64 -28.38 1.37 6.78
C ASP A 64 -28.21 -0.05 7.33
N GLY A 65 -27.10 -0.34 7.98
CA GLY A 65 -26.72 -1.70 8.44
C GLY A 65 -26.92 -1.96 9.92
N GLY A 66 -27.38 -0.96 10.69
CA GLY A 66 -27.55 -1.05 12.15
C GLY A 66 -26.28 -0.73 12.93
N PRO A 67 -26.32 -0.81 14.27
CA PRO A 67 -25.21 -0.47 15.13
C PRO A 67 -24.02 -1.43 14.94
N CYS A 68 -22.81 -0.93 15.24
CA CYS A 68 -21.60 -1.73 15.34
C CYS A 68 -21.11 -1.83 16.78
N ASP A 69 -20.34 -2.87 17.07
CA ASP A 69 -19.77 -3.11 18.39
C ASP A 69 -18.40 -2.41 18.55
N VAL A 70 -17.65 -2.31 17.43
CA VAL A 70 -16.30 -1.76 17.38
C VAL A 70 -16.04 -0.99 16.07
N VAL A 71 -14.97 -0.19 16.04
CA VAL A 71 -14.50 0.53 14.84
C VAL A 71 -13.06 0.15 14.53
N GLY A 72 -12.79 -0.13 13.25
CA GLY A 72 -11.45 -0.24 12.69
C GLY A 72 -11.22 0.84 11.64
N ILE A 73 -10.06 1.50 11.71
CA ILE A 73 -9.66 2.57 10.79
C ILE A 73 -8.44 2.11 10.02
N THR A 74 -8.52 2.18 8.69
CA THR A 74 -7.40 1.96 7.79
C THR A 74 -7.25 3.12 6.82
N ASN A 75 -6.05 3.34 6.31
CA ASN A 75 -5.75 4.52 5.53
C ASN A 75 -4.57 4.34 4.57
N GLN A 76 -4.55 5.15 3.51
CA GLN A 76 -3.34 5.42 2.74
C GLN A 76 -2.23 5.92 3.69
N ARG A 77 -1.08 5.27 3.67
CA ARG A 77 0.03 5.58 4.60
C ARG A 77 0.75 6.87 4.22
N ALA A 78 1.42 7.50 5.18
CA ALA A 78 2.34 8.63 5.02
C ALA A 78 1.72 9.92 4.45
N THR A 79 0.42 10.00 4.21
CA THR A 79 -0.24 11.29 3.97
C THR A 79 -0.17 12.13 5.25
N THR A 80 0.34 13.35 5.12
CA THR A 80 0.83 14.17 6.25
C THR A 80 -0.10 15.34 6.52
N ILE A 81 -0.51 15.46 7.77
CA ILE A 81 -1.33 16.57 8.28
C ILE A 81 -0.58 17.20 9.47
N VAL A 82 -0.55 18.53 9.51
CA VAL A 82 -0.14 19.31 10.70
C VAL A 82 -1.30 20.21 11.08
N PHE A 83 -1.66 20.20 12.35
CA PHE A 83 -2.82 20.94 12.83
C PHE A 83 -2.59 21.64 14.18
N ASP A 84 -3.41 22.62 14.45
CA ASP A 84 -3.47 23.32 15.73
C ASP A 84 -4.39 22.56 16.69
N PRO A 85 -3.89 22.06 17.83
CA PRO A 85 -4.70 21.30 18.78
C PRO A 85 -5.77 22.13 19.51
N GLU A 86 -5.60 23.45 19.62
CA GLU A 86 -6.56 24.35 20.30
C GLU A 86 -7.80 24.57 19.41
N THR A 87 -7.57 24.90 18.14
CA THR A 87 -8.66 25.13 17.19
C THR A 87 -9.15 23.82 16.54
N GLY A 88 -8.30 22.81 16.47
CA GLY A 88 -8.52 21.56 15.75
C GLY A 88 -8.50 21.73 14.23
N ARG A 89 -7.83 22.80 13.72
CA ARG A 89 -7.75 23.09 12.29
C ARG A 89 -6.39 22.74 11.72
N PRO A 90 -6.32 22.13 10.53
CA PRO A 90 -5.08 21.98 9.78
C PRO A 90 -4.44 23.35 9.51
N VAL A 91 -3.10 23.40 9.54
CA VAL A 91 -2.34 24.64 9.25
C VAL A 91 -2.03 24.80 7.76
N GLY A 92 -2.37 23.80 6.97
CA GLY A 92 -2.20 23.75 5.51
C GLY A 92 -2.93 22.55 4.94
N PRO A 93 -2.76 22.26 3.64
CA PRO A 93 -3.34 21.07 3.02
C PRO A 93 -2.72 19.78 3.61
N ALA A 94 -3.44 18.68 3.56
CA ALA A 94 -2.85 17.37 3.79
C ALA A 94 -1.97 17.03 2.58
N LEU A 95 -0.67 16.78 2.80
CA LEU A 95 0.25 16.42 1.72
C LEU A 95 0.22 14.92 1.48
N GLY A 96 -0.22 14.52 0.28
CA GLY A 96 -0.35 13.12 -0.11
C GLY A 96 1.00 12.38 -0.06
N TRP A 97 0.96 11.06 0.09
CA TRP A 97 2.18 10.24 0.04
C TRP A 97 2.91 10.36 -1.32
N GLN A 98 2.20 10.69 -2.39
CA GLN A 98 2.72 10.91 -3.74
C GLN A 98 3.36 12.28 -3.94
N ASP A 99 3.21 13.20 -2.98
CA ASP A 99 3.73 14.57 -3.08
C ASP A 99 5.26 14.59 -3.05
N LEU A 100 5.87 15.22 -4.05
CA LEU A 100 7.31 15.26 -4.27
C LEU A 100 7.94 16.64 -3.99
N ARG A 101 7.18 17.63 -3.46
CA ARG A 101 7.68 18.99 -3.24
C ARG A 101 8.92 19.06 -2.34
N THR A 102 9.10 18.08 -1.46
CA THR A 102 10.23 18.01 -0.51
C THR A 102 11.35 17.05 -0.95
N VAL A 103 11.39 16.66 -2.23
CA VAL A 103 12.40 15.72 -2.76
C VAL A 103 13.84 16.26 -2.55
N ILE A 104 14.04 17.58 -2.68
CA ILE A 104 15.35 18.20 -2.47
C ILE A 104 15.77 18.11 -1.00
N ASP A 105 14.83 18.27 -0.06
CA ASP A 105 15.12 18.12 1.37
C ASP A 105 15.60 16.69 1.69
N CYS A 106 15.01 15.67 1.07
CA CYS A 106 15.47 14.27 1.23
C CYS A 106 16.93 14.12 0.79
N LEU A 107 17.33 14.71 -0.35
CA LEU A 107 18.71 14.65 -0.83
C LEU A 107 19.68 15.41 0.08
N VAL A 108 19.30 16.57 0.60
CA VAL A 108 20.13 17.35 1.54
C VAL A 108 20.34 16.55 2.84
N LEU A 109 19.27 16.03 3.42
CA LEU A 109 19.32 15.27 4.69
C LEU A 109 20.12 13.97 4.56
N GLN A 110 20.15 13.37 3.37
CA GLN A 110 21.01 12.22 3.10
C GLN A 110 22.50 12.55 3.32
N GLY A 111 22.93 13.77 2.96
CA GLY A 111 24.29 14.27 3.22
C GLY A 111 24.60 14.37 4.73
N GLU A 112 23.59 14.51 5.57
CA GLU A 112 23.67 14.54 7.04
C GLU A 112 23.47 13.14 7.67
N GLY A 113 23.38 12.10 6.84
CA GLY A 113 23.24 10.70 7.25
C GLY A 113 21.79 10.32 7.67
N LEU A 114 20.78 11.10 7.26
CA LEU A 114 19.37 10.76 7.41
C LEU A 114 18.77 10.43 6.04
N ARG A 115 18.54 9.14 5.78
CA ARG A 115 17.97 8.67 4.52
C ARG A 115 16.45 8.66 4.62
N LEU A 116 15.82 9.51 3.84
CA LEU A 116 14.37 9.63 3.76
C LEU A 116 13.93 9.52 2.31
N ALA A 117 12.79 8.88 2.08
CA ALA A 117 12.14 8.86 0.77
C ALA A 117 11.06 9.96 0.69
N PRO A 118 10.84 10.58 -0.47
CA PRO A 118 9.88 11.67 -0.62
C PRO A 118 8.41 11.25 -0.39
N ASN A 119 8.11 9.96 -0.48
CA ASN A 119 6.80 9.42 -0.14
C ASN A 119 6.54 9.31 1.38
N GLN A 120 7.56 9.47 2.24
CA GLN A 120 7.41 9.49 3.71
C GLN A 120 6.87 10.84 4.20
N SER A 121 6.46 10.89 5.47
CA SER A 121 5.87 12.08 6.09
C SER A 121 6.90 13.11 6.58
N ALA A 122 8.10 12.67 6.90
CA ALA A 122 9.11 13.43 7.65
C ALA A 122 9.38 14.84 7.10
N THR A 123 9.81 14.93 5.83
CA THR A 123 10.12 16.22 5.19
C THR A 123 8.87 17.05 4.90
N LYS A 124 7.71 16.42 4.68
CA LYS A 124 6.41 17.08 4.50
C LYS A 124 5.94 17.75 5.81
N ALA A 125 6.12 17.09 6.95
CA ALA A 125 5.82 17.66 8.25
C ALA A 125 6.66 18.92 8.51
N ARG A 126 7.98 18.85 8.27
CA ARG A 126 8.89 20.01 8.33
C ARG A 126 8.39 21.16 7.46
N TRP A 127 8.03 20.85 6.20
CA TRP A 127 7.54 21.86 5.25
C TRP A 127 6.25 22.54 5.76
N LEU A 128 5.26 21.76 6.23
CA LEU A 128 4.01 22.31 6.75
C LEU A 128 4.23 23.20 7.98
N VAL A 129 5.09 22.78 8.89
CA VAL A 129 5.46 23.57 10.07
C VAL A 129 6.09 24.90 9.64
N ALA A 130 7.06 24.87 8.73
CA ALA A 130 7.72 26.07 8.23
C ALA A 130 6.73 27.03 7.54
N GLN A 131 5.81 26.51 6.73
CA GLN A 131 4.78 27.33 6.06
C GLN A 131 3.79 27.95 7.04
N SER A 132 3.53 27.30 8.18
CA SER A 132 2.59 27.80 9.19
C SER A 132 3.08 29.05 9.92
N GLY A 133 4.40 29.26 9.96
CA GLY A 133 5.05 30.34 10.73
C GLY A 133 4.87 30.18 12.25
N ARG A 134 4.42 29.03 12.73
CA ARG A 134 4.17 28.75 14.16
C ARG A 134 5.31 27.94 14.77
N ALA A 135 5.43 28.00 16.09
CA ALA A 135 6.38 27.18 16.80
C ALA A 135 5.94 25.69 16.76
N PRO A 136 6.85 24.73 16.45
CA PRO A 136 6.50 23.30 16.34
C PRO A 136 5.77 22.77 17.58
N LYS A 137 6.21 23.13 18.79
CA LYS A 137 5.60 22.69 20.06
C LYS A 137 4.10 22.99 20.20
N ASP A 138 3.61 24.02 19.49
CA ASP A 138 2.21 24.45 19.53
C ASP A 138 1.34 23.74 18.48
N LEU A 139 1.92 22.82 17.72
CA LEU A 139 1.28 22.08 16.66
C LEU A 139 1.22 20.58 16.98
N ARG A 140 0.45 19.84 16.18
CA ARG A 140 0.38 18.38 16.22
C ARG A 140 0.57 17.81 14.81
N PHE A 141 1.32 16.73 14.74
CA PHE A 141 1.50 15.90 13.55
C PHE A 141 0.47 14.78 13.54
N ALA A 142 -0.06 14.47 12.37
CA ALA A 142 -0.94 13.34 12.15
C ALA A 142 -0.69 12.69 10.77
N THR A 143 -0.85 11.40 10.71
CA THR A 143 -1.24 10.64 9.53
C THR A 143 -2.77 10.54 9.50
N ILE A 144 -3.33 9.96 8.46
CA ILE A 144 -4.80 9.96 8.27
C ILE A 144 -5.52 9.26 9.43
N GLU A 145 -5.06 8.09 9.87
CA GLU A 145 -5.70 7.36 10.98
C GLU A 145 -5.65 8.15 12.29
N THR A 146 -4.53 8.82 12.55
CA THR A 146 -4.38 9.70 13.70
C THR A 146 -5.39 10.85 13.66
N TRP A 147 -5.53 11.49 12.48
CA TRP A 147 -6.49 12.55 12.26
C TRP A 147 -7.93 12.08 12.45
N ILE A 148 -8.29 10.92 11.88
CA ILE A 148 -9.63 10.37 12.01
C ILE A 148 -9.93 9.93 13.44
N ALA A 149 -8.98 9.28 14.13
CA ALA A 149 -9.13 8.94 15.56
C ALA A 149 -9.34 10.19 16.42
N TRP A 150 -8.56 11.26 16.18
CA TRP A 150 -8.73 12.56 16.82
C TRP A 150 -10.14 13.12 16.64
N LEU A 151 -10.67 13.13 15.41
CA LEU A 151 -12.01 13.64 15.12
C LEU A 151 -13.12 12.75 15.69
N LEU A 152 -13.02 11.42 15.53
CA LEU A 152 -14.04 10.50 16.01
C LEU A 152 -14.15 10.46 17.53
N THR A 153 -13.05 10.73 18.24
CA THR A 153 -13.03 10.81 19.70
C THR A 153 -13.27 12.23 20.24
N GLU A 154 -13.71 13.16 19.38
CA GLU A 154 -13.91 14.57 19.73
C GLU A 154 -12.69 15.18 20.42
N ARG A 155 -11.50 14.87 19.88
CA ARG A 155 -10.18 15.36 20.33
C ARG A 155 -9.63 14.70 21.60
N ALA A 156 -10.20 13.58 22.04
CA ALA A 156 -9.77 12.94 23.28
C ALA A 156 -8.46 12.14 23.13
N VAL A 157 -8.11 11.69 21.90
CA VAL A 157 -6.90 10.88 21.68
C VAL A 157 -6.05 11.43 20.53
N HIS A 158 -4.73 11.39 20.70
CA HIS A 158 -3.75 11.69 19.67
C HIS A 158 -2.76 10.54 19.61
N VAL A 159 -3.05 9.55 18.74
CA VAL A 159 -2.34 8.28 18.63
C VAL A 159 -2.12 7.90 17.17
N THR A 160 -1.03 7.18 16.90
CA THR A 160 -0.74 6.52 15.63
C THR A 160 -0.36 5.07 15.90
N ASP A 161 -0.69 4.16 15.01
CA ASP A 161 -0.28 2.79 15.15
C ASP A 161 1.10 2.53 14.56
N ARG A 162 1.72 1.39 14.95
CA ARG A 162 3.07 1.03 14.48
C ARG A 162 3.16 0.83 12.97
N SER A 163 2.10 0.42 12.28
CA SER A 163 2.15 0.22 10.82
C SER A 163 2.22 1.53 10.05
N ASN A 164 1.55 2.57 10.53
CA ASN A 164 1.65 3.93 9.99
C ASN A 164 2.96 4.62 10.45
N ALA A 165 3.33 4.48 11.71
CA ALA A 165 4.58 5.04 12.24
C ALA A 165 5.80 4.47 11.51
N GLY A 166 5.84 3.16 11.25
CA GLY A 166 6.97 2.47 10.62
C GLY A 166 7.32 2.94 9.21
N VAL A 167 6.42 3.65 8.52
CA VAL A 167 6.64 4.12 7.15
C VAL A 167 6.68 5.65 7.00
N ASN A 168 6.64 6.40 8.10
CA ASN A 168 6.61 7.87 8.05
C ASN A 168 7.99 8.55 8.03
N GLY A 169 9.07 7.81 8.31
CA GLY A 169 10.45 8.32 8.33
C GLY A 169 10.84 9.07 9.61
N LEU A 170 10.04 8.98 10.68
CA LEU A 170 10.26 9.69 11.95
C LEU A 170 10.39 8.74 13.15
N VAL A 171 10.15 7.44 12.95
CA VAL A 171 10.13 6.44 14.00
C VAL A 171 11.51 5.77 14.14
N ALA A 172 11.90 5.41 15.36
CA ALA A 172 13.07 4.60 15.63
C ALA A 172 12.89 3.16 15.09
N LEU A 173 13.98 2.41 14.98
CA LEU A 173 13.98 1.05 14.38
C LEU A 173 13.12 0.05 15.16
N ASP A 174 12.88 0.29 16.44
CA ASP A 174 12.01 -0.52 17.31
C ASP A 174 10.51 -0.31 17.08
N VAL A 175 10.16 0.74 16.34
CA VAL A 175 8.79 1.23 16.09
C VAL A 175 7.97 1.54 17.35
N ASP A 176 8.64 1.70 18.48
CA ASP A 176 8.05 2.01 19.79
C ASP A 176 8.26 3.47 20.20
N SER A 177 9.23 4.12 19.61
CA SER A 177 9.63 5.50 19.93
C SER A 177 9.89 6.34 18.67
N TRP A 178 9.81 7.65 18.82
CA TRP A 178 10.19 8.59 17.78
C TRP A 178 11.72 8.74 17.74
N ASP A 179 12.28 8.84 16.55
CA ASP A 179 13.73 9.05 16.35
C ASP A 179 14.10 10.51 16.69
N GLU A 180 14.69 10.72 17.88
CA GLU A 180 15.08 12.04 18.36
C GLU A 180 16.06 12.75 17.41
N ARG A 181 16.95 12.00 16.75
CA ARG A 181 17.90 12.55 15.77
C ARG A 181 17.17 13.02 14.53
N ALA A 182 16.23 12.22 14.01
CA ALA A 182 15.42 12.63 12.86
C ALA A 182 14.58 13.87 13.18
N LEU A 183 13.91 13.89 14.34
CA LEU A 183 13.14 15.05 14.78
C LEU A 183 14.02 16.31 14.88
N SER A 184 15.22 16.19 15.47
CA SER A 184 16.16 17.31 15.60
C SER A 184 16.63 17.84 14.25
N LEU A 185 17.00 16.96 13.29
CA LEU A 185 17.46 17.36 11.96
C LEU A 185 16.34 18.01 11.12
N LEU A 186 15.10 17.70 11.44
CA LEU A 186 13.92 18.22 10.75
C LEU A 186 13.31 19.46 11.46
N ASP A 187 13.90 19.93 12.55
CA ASP A 187 13.35 21.02 13.37
C ASP A 187 11.92 20.74 13.85
N LEU A 188 11.60 19.48 14.17
CA LEU A 188 10.32 19.04 14.71
C LEU A 188 10.40 18.86 16.22
N ASP A 189 9.37 19.32 16.95
CA ASP A 189 9.30 19.17 18.40
C ASP A 189 8.66 17.82 18.77
N PRO A 190 9.24 17.03 19.70
CA PRO A 190 8.63 15.78 20.17
C PRO A 190 7.19 15.94 20.68
N ALA A 191 6.81 17.11 21.20
CA ALA A 191 5.45 17.40 21.65
C ALA A 191 4.41 17.38 20.51
N MET A 192 4.86 17.48 19.25
CA MET A 192 3.97 17.35 18.09
C MET A 192 3.51 15.93 17.86
N MET A 193 4.30 14.95 18.31
CA MET A 193 4.15 13.57 17.89
C MET A 193 3.03 12.87 18.62
N PRO A 194 2.19 12.07 17.90
CA PRO A 194 1.19 11.22 18.54
C PRO A 194 1.88 10.11 19.35
N ARG A 195 1.18 9.58 20.34
CA ARG A 195 1.63 8.37 21.03
C ARG A 195 1.52 7.17 20.11
N ILE A 196 2.60 6.38 19.96
CA ILE A 196 2.62 5.14 19.20
C ILE A 196 1.89 4.06 19.99
N VAL A 197 1.03 3.30 19.29
CA VAL A 197 0.17 2.26 19.90
C VAL A 197 0.19 0.99 19.05
N ASP A 198 -0.31 -0.11 19.61
CA ASP A 198 -0.56 -1.33 18.83
C ASP A 198 -1.60 -1.10 17.73
N THR A 199 -1.49 -1.86 16.66
CA THR A 199 -2.49 -1.89 15.58
C THR A 199 -3.86 -2.36 16.10
N MET A 200 -3.86 -3.40 16.93
CA MET A 200 -5.05 -4.00 17.52
C MET A 200 -5.05 -3.82 19.04
N ALA A 201 -5.75 -2.81 19.51
CA ALA A 201 -5.93 -2.49 20.93
C ALA A 201 -7.07 -1.46 21.07
N GLN A 202 -7.47 -1.18 22.29
CA GLN A 202 -8.45 -0.12 22.54
C GLN A 202 -7.79 1.26 22.51
N HIS A 203 -8.17 2.10 21.54
CA HIS A 203 -7.58 3.42 21.28
C HIS A 203 -8.44 4.58 21.74
N GLY A 204 -9.68 4.35 22.12
CA GLY A 204 -10.65 5.36 22.53
C GLY A 204 -12.06 4.97 22.13
N ARG A 205 -13.00 5.92 22.23
CA ARG A 205 -14.39 5.71 21.80
C ARG A 205 -14.76 6.74 20.75
N ALA A 206 -15.41 6.28 19.68
CA ALA A 206 -15.88 7.14 18.59
C ALA A 206 -17.14 7.91 19.02
N THR A 207 -16.99 8.88 19.91
CA THR A 207 -18.11 9.67 20.48
C THR A 207 -18.84 10.51 19.43
N ALA A 208 -18.21 10.83 18.31
CA ALA A 208 -18.84 11.47 17.16
C ALA A 208 -19.84 10.54 16.40
N LEU A 209 -19.89 9.25 16.73
CA LEU A 209 -20.80 8.26 16.15
C LEU A 209 -21.86 7.82 17.18
N ALA A 210 -23.03 7.43 16.67
CA ALA A 210 -24.11 6.90 17.51
C ALA A 210 -23.66 5.66 18.28
N GLY A 211 -23.93 5.61 19.59
CA GLY A 211 -23.52 4.52 20.47
C GLY A 211 -22.08 4.62 20.95
N ALA A 212 -21.29 5.56 20.44
CA ALA A 212 -19.89 5.78 20.80
C ALA A 212 -19.09 4.44 20.86
N PRO A 213 -19.06 3.62 19.78
CA PRO A 213 -18.35 2.36 19.77
C PRO A 213 -16.85 2.55 20.04
N PRO A 214 -16.16 1.60 20.69
CA PRO A 214 -14.71 1.68 20.87
C PRO A 214 -13.99 1.56 19.53
N ILE A 215 -12.91 2.35 19.34
CA ILE A 215 -11.96 2.20 18.25
C ILE A 215 -10.94 1.16 18.70
N THR A 216 -10.88 0.02 18.01
CA THR A 216 -10.05 -1.12 18.41
C THR A 216 -9.07 -1.58 17.34
N ALA A 217 -9.02 -0.90 16.20
CA ALA A 217 -7.91 -1.04 15.24
C ALA A 217 -7.60 0.29 14.55
N LEU A 218 -6.29 0.55 14.41
CA LEU A 218 -5.68 1.55 13.55
C LEU A 218 -4.63 0.84 12.70
N VAL A 219 -4.64 0.99 11.38
CA VAL A 219 -3.74 0.22 10.52
C VAL A 219 -3.55 0.87 9.14
N GLY A 220 -2.36 0.80 8.58
CA GLY A 220 -2.10 1.16 7.19
C GLY A 220 -2.80 0.22 6.19
N ASP A 221 -3.19 0.74 5.04
CA ASP A 221 -3.98 0.03 4.02
C ASP A 221 -3.36 -1.28 3.53
N GLN A 222 -2.04 -1.33 3.34
CA GLN A 222 -1.35 -2.54 2.88
C GLN A 222 -1.38 -3.64 3.95
N SER A 223 -1.12 -3.29 5.21
CA SER A 223 -1.20 -4.21 6.34
C SER A 223 -2.64 -4.69 6.58
N ALA A 224 -3.62 -3.79 6.44
CA ALA A 224 -5.03 -4.16 6.48
C ALA A 224 -5.40 -5.13 5.36
N SER A 225 -4.98 -4.86 4.11
CA SER A 225 -5.24 -5.75 2.97
C SER A 225 -4.61 -7.14 3.17
N LEU A 226 -3.38 -7.21 3.66
CA LEU A 226 -2.69 -8.47 3.96
C LEU A 226 -3.49 -9.29 5.00
N PHE A 227 -3.90 -8.66 6.10
CA PHE A 227 -4.72 -9.28 7.12
C PHE A 227 -6.13 -9.62 6.63
N GLY A 228 -6.71 -8.77 5.79
CA GLY A 228 -8.00 -8.98 5.15
C GLY A 228 -8.02 -10.16 4.19
N GLN A 229 -6.88 -10.56 3.66
CA GLN A 229 -6.70 -11.80 2.93
C GLN A 229 -6.30 -12.97 3.84
N SER A 230 -6.45 -12.82 5.16
CA SER A 230 -6.13 -13.84 6.16
C SER A 230 -4.66 -14.31 6.14
N CYS A 231 -3.73 -13.49 5.66
CA CYS A 231 -2.29 -13.69 5.87
C CYS A 231 -1.97 -13.25 7.30
N VAL A 232 -2.10 -14.15 8.26
CA VAL A 232 -1.97 -13.83 9.69
C VAL A 232 -0.61 -14.22 10.24
N PHE A 233 -0.24 -15.50 10.15
CA PHE A 233 1.02 -16.01 10.66
C PHE A 233 2.06 -16.21 9.57
N GLU A 234 1.61 -16.42 8.34
CA GLU A 234 2.44 -16.58 7.15
C GLU A 234 1.66 -16.14 5.90
N GLY A 235 2.32 -16.15 4.75
CA GLY A 235 1.72 -15.86 3.46
C GLY A 235 2.08 -14.49 2.91
N ALA A 236 1.70 -14.30 1.67
CA ALA A 236 1.91 -13.07 0.91
C ALA A 236 0.72 -12.75 0.02
N LYS A 237 0.56 -11.47 -0.26
CA LYS A 237 -0.37 -11.00 -1.28
C LYS A 237 0.31 -10.02 -2.24
N ILE A 238 -0.17 -9.96 -3.48
CA ILE A 238 0.12 -8.85 -4.40
C ILE A 238 -1.19 -8.15 -4.77
N THR A 239 -1.22 -6.84 -4.55
CA THR A 239 -2.27 -5.97 -5.09
C THR A 239 -1.82 -5.42 -6.44
N PHE A 240 -2.46 -5.83 -7.54
CA PHE A 240 -2.22 -5.32 -8.89
C PHE A 240 -3.18 -4.16 -9.21
N GLY A 241 -2.80 -2.96 -8.75
CA GLY A 241 -3.47 -1.69 -9.04
C GLY A 241 -2.76 -0.90 -10.14
N THR A 242 -2.68 0.42 -10.04
CA THR A 242 -1.88 1.31 -10.92
C THR A 242 -0.41 0.87 -10.96
N GLY A 243 0.18 0.63 -9.79
CA GLY A 243 1.39 -0.16 -9.58
C GLY A 243 1.05 -1.54 -9.05
N ALA A 244 2.05 -2.29 -8.58
CA ALA A 244 1.81 -3.52 -7.83
C ALA A 244 2.61 -3.50 -6.53
N MET A 245 1.97 -3.97 -5.45
CA MET A 245 2.57 -4.02 -4.11
C MET A 245 2.45 -5.43 -3.56
N LEU A 246 3.59 -6.04 -3.29
CA LEU A 246 3.70 -7.29 -2.56
C LEU A 246 3.90 -6.98 -1.08
N ASP A 247 3.08 -7.58 -0.24
CA ASP A 247 3.29 -7.63 1.19
C ASP A 247 3.38 -9.10 1.63
N MET A 248 4.37 -9.42 2.43
CA MET A 248 4.64 -10.78 2.92
C MET A 248 4.92 -10.74 4.41
N ILE A 249 4.32 -11.65 5.16
CA ILE A 249 4.65 -11.86 6.58
C ILE A 249 6.09 -12.36 6.68
N HIS A 250 6.88 -11.71 7.54
CA HIS A 250 8.24 -12.16 7.85
C HIS A 250 8.31 -12.92 9.16
N ARG A 251 7.95 -12.36 10.28
CA ARG A 251 7.83 -12.96 11.64
C ARG A 251 7.89 -11.86 12.71
N ASP A 252 8.24 -12.25 13.94
CA ASP A 252 8.32 -11.35 15.09
C ASP A 252 9.65 -10.57 15.17
N GLU A 253 10.65 -10.96 14.39
CA GLU A 253 11.92 -10.24 14.29
C GLU A 253 11.88 -9.27 13.11
N ARG A 254 12.44 -8.06 13.32
CA ARG A 254 12.56 -7.09 12.25
C ARG A 254 13.50 -7.62 11.16
N PRO A 255 13.15 -7.48 9.86
CA PRO A 255 14.07 -7.82 8.77
C PRO A 255 15.41 -7.10 8.91
N GLU A 256 16.51 -7.78 8.56
CA GLU A 256 17.87 -7.25 8.71
C GLU A 256 18.10 -6.02 7.82
N SER A 257 17.51 -5.99 6.62
CA SER A 257 17.65 -4.86 5.70
C SER A 257 17.12 -3.58 6.33
N LEU A 258 17.95 -2.55 6.31
CA LEU A 258 17.59 -1.23 6.84
C LEU A 258 16.84 -0.39 5.81
N ASN A 259 17.04 -0.68 4.53
CA ASN A 259 16.44 0.08 3.45
C ASN A 259 16.33 -0.75 2.16
N ARG A 260 15.50 -0.29 1.25
CA ARG A 260 15.17 -0.95 -0.02
C ARG A 260 16.33 -1.18 -0.99
N PHE A 261 17.47 -0.50 -0.82
CA PHE A 261 18.63 -0.65 -1.71
C PHE A 261 19.51 -1.86 -1.33
N GLU A 262 19.28 -2.46 -0.18
CA GLU A 262 20.04 -3.65 0.28
C GLU A 262 19.47 -4.93 -0.34
N SER A 263 18.15 -5.10 -0.31
CA SER A 263 17.49 -6.32 -0.81
C SER A 263 16.46 -6.05 -1.90
N GLY A 264 16.10 -4.80 -2.09
CA GLY A 264 15.02 -4.37 -2.97
C GLY A 264 13.66 -4.26 -2.28
N CYS A 265 13.47 -4.91 -1.15
CA CYS A 265 12.30 -4.81 -0.28
C CYS A 265 12.58 -3.88 0.90
N PHE A 266 11.55 -3.53 1.65
CA PHE A 266 11.69 -2.78 2.88
C PHE A 266 10.76 -3.32 3.97
N PRO A 267 11.19 -3.21 5.26
CA PRO A 267 10.41 -3.72 6.36
C PRO A 267 9.14 -2.90 6.58
N ILE A 268 8.07 -3.59 6.91
CA ILE A 268 6.81 -3.01 7.36
C ILE A 268 6.36 -3.69 8.66
N VAL A 269 5.53 -3.01 9.43
CA VAL A 269 4.79 -3.66 10.51
C VAL A 269 3.50 -4.22 9.91
N ALA A 270 3.41 -5.54 9.80
CA ALA A 270 2.22 -6.21 9.28
C ALA A 270 1.06 -6.08 10.28
N ARG A 271 1.34 -6.18 11.57
CA ARG A 271 0.40 -5.95 12.68
C ARG A 271 1.14 -5.83 14.01
N SER A 272 0.48 -5.28 15.02
CA SER A 272 0.92 -5.38 16.41
C SER A 272 -0.27 -5.58 17.35
N HIS A 273 -0.09 -6.39 18.37
CA HIS A 273 -1.14 -6.77 19.32
C HIS A 273 -0.52 -7.18 20.65
N GLU A 274 -1.06 -6.70 21.77
CA GLU A 274 -0.57 -6.99 23.13
C GLU A 274 0.95 -6.77 23.30
N GLY A 275 1.48 -5.74 22.63
CA GLY A 275 2.91 -5.41 22.65
C GLY A 275 3.79 -6.24 21.71
N HIS A 276 3.24 -7.25 21.04
CA HIS A 276 3.96 -8.07 20.06
C HIS A 276 3.84 -7.45 18.66
N VAL A 277 4.98 -7.28 17.99
CA VAL A 277 5.07 -6.78 16.61
C VAL A 277 5.33 -7.96 15.68
N THR A 278 4.44 -8.16 14.72
CA THR A 278 4.69 -9.04 13.59
C THR A 278 5.15 -8.21 12.41
N TRP A 279 6.36 -8.46 11.98
CA TRP A 279 6.98 -7.79 10.86
C TRP A 279 6.56 -8.44 9.53
N GLY A 280 6.60 -7.63 8.51
CA GLY A 280 6.50 -8.05 7.13
C GLY A 280 7.53 -7.32 6.29
N ILE A 281 7.54 -7.64 5.00
CA ILE A 281 8.29 -6.91 3.99
C ILE A 281 7.36 -6.46 2.89
N GLU A 282 7.69 -5.34 2.28
CA GLU A 282 6.98 -4.81 1.14
C GLU A 282 7.91 -4.65 -0.06
N GLY A 283 7.43 -5.06 -1.23
CA GLY A 283 8.06 -4.83 -2.52
C GLY A 283 7.12 -4.10 -3.46
N ILE A 284 7.65 -3.20 -4.30
CA ILE A 284 6.84 -2.31 -5.14
C ILE A 284 7.25 -2.40 -6.61
N VAL A 285 6.27 -2.54 -7.49
CA VAL A 285 6.36 -2.28 -8.94
C VAL A 285 5.67 -0.96 -9.23
N LEU A 286 6.41 -0.01 -9.83
CA LEU A 286 5.92 1.36 -10.04
C LEU A 286 4.87 1.48 -11.15
N ALA A 287 4.83 0.54 -12.09
CA ALA A 287 3.90 0.54 -13.22
C ALA A 287 3.36 -0.88 -13.47
N ALA A 288 2.07 -1.08 -13.23
CA ALA A 288 1.34 -2.32 -13.50
C ALA A 288 0.07 -2.02 -14.31
N GLY A 289 -1.06 -1.75 -13.67
CA GLY A 289 -2.29 -1.36 -14.34
C GLY A 289 -2.16 -0.08 -15.17
N SER A 290 -1.26 0.84 -14.78
CA SER A 290 -0.92 2.02 -15.58
C SER A 290 -0.37 1.67 -16.98
N CYS A 291 0.23 0.48 -17.16
CA CYS A 291 0.61 0.01 -18.49
C CYS A 291 -0.60 -0.30 -19.38
N ILE A 292 -1.70 -0.77 -18.77
CA ILE A 292 -2.95 -1.04 -19.50
C ILE A 292 -3.66 0.29 -19.83
N GLU A 293 -3.63 1.25 -18.91
CA GLU A 293 -4.12 2.61 -19.16
C GLU A 293 -3.34 3.27 -20.30
N TRP A 294 -2.02 3.17 -20.28
CA TRP A 294 -1.16 3.66 -21.35
C TRP A 294 -1.46 3.02 -22.71
N LEU A 295 -1.70 1.68 -22.77
CA LEU A 295 -2.13 1.02 -24.02
C LEU A 295 -3.46 1.56 -24.55
N ARG A 296 -4.37 1.93 -23.64
CA ARG A 296 -5.71 2.44 -23.95
C ARG A 296 -5.69 3.93 -24.33
N ASP A 297 -5.19 4.77 -23.42
CA ASP A 297 -5.41 6.21 -23.43
C ASP A 297 -4.37 6.93 -24.31
N ASP A 298 -3.11 6.48 -24.29
CA ASP A 298 -2.02 7.15 -25.00
C ASP A 298 -1.71 6.48 -26.34
N LEU A 299 -1.69 5.14 -26.40
CA LEU A 299 -1.36 4.42 -27.63
C LEU A 299 -2.57 4.05 -28.47
N GLY A 300 -3.79 4.06 -27.92
CA GLY A 300 -5.00 3.68 -28.63
C GLY A 300 -5.00 2.23 -29.17
N LEU A 301 -4.21 1.35 -28.55
CA LEU A 301 -4.12 -0.06 -28.97
C LEU A 301 -5.34 -0.87 -28.53
N VAL A 302 -6.02 -0.48 -27.49
CA VAL A 302 -7.28 -1.06 -27.00
C VAL A 302 -8.25 0.06 -26.66
N ALA A 303 -9.55 -0.18 -26.81
CA ALA A 303 -10.58 0.79 -26.38
C ALA A 303 -10.98 0.57 -24.91
N HIS A 304 -10.89 -0.67 -24.43
CA HIS A 304 -11.22 -1.05 -23.06
C HIS A 304 -10.17 -2.03 -22.51
N ALA A 305 -9.91 -1.97 -21.20
CA ALA A 305 -8.96 -2.88 -20.54
C ALA A 305 -9.33 -4.37 -20.72
N THR A 306 -10.63 -4.69 -20.84
CA THR A 306 -11.12 -6.06 -21.06
C THR A 306 -10.70 -6.65 -22.41
N GLU A 307 -10.40 -5.82 -23.42
CA GLU A 307 -9.93 -6.30 -24.73
C GLU A 307 -8.52 -6.91 -24.66
N THR A 308 -7.74 -6.57 -23.64
CA THR A 308 -6.37 -7.06 -23.49
C THR A 308 -6.31 -8.59 -23.36
N GLU A 309 -7.25 -9.21 -22.66
CA GLU A 309 -7.35 -10.66 -22.53
C GLU A 309 -7.64 -11.32 -23.88
N THR A 310 -8.64 -10.80 -24.60
CA THR A 310 -9.02 -11.31 -25.93
C THR A 310 -7.87 -11.22 -26.92
N LEU A 311 -7.14 -10.09 -26.94
CA LEU A 311 -5.99 -9.91 -27.82
C LEU A 311 -4.84 -10.84 -27.41
N ALA A 312 -4.51 -10.93 -26.13
CA ALA A 312 -3.42 -11.77 -25.66
C ALA A 312 -3.65 -13.25 -25.96
N THR A 313 -4.89 -13.73 -25.84
CA THR A 313 -5.26 -15.12 -26.13
C THR A 313 -5.45 -15.41 -27.63
N SER A 314 -5.53 -14.39 -28.49
CA SER A 314 -5.66 -14.55 -29.93
C SER A 314 -4.37 -14.98 -30.63
N VAL A 315 -3.23 -14.93 -29.96
CA VAL A 315 -1.91 -15.37 -30.45
C VAL A 315 -1.34 -16.43 -29.53
N ALA A 316 -0.61 -17.38 -30.10
CA ALA A 316 -0.05 -18.51 -29.33
C ALA A 316 1.07 -18.10 -28.38
N SER A 317 1.83 -17.04 -28.71
CA SER A 317 2.94 -16.51 -27.92
C SER A 317 3.16 -15.03 -28.25
N CYS A 318 4.09 -14.38 -27.57
CA CYS A 318 4.57 -13.05 -27.94
C CYS A 318 5.47 -13.03 -29.20
N ASP A 319 5.76 -14.18 -29.84
CA ASP A 319 6.66 -14.31 -30.98
C ASP A 319 8.03 -13.61 -30.76
N GLY A 320 8.60 -13.80 -29.56
CA GLY A 320 9.86 -13.22 -29.14
C GLY A 320 9.79 -11.76 -28.69
N VAL A 321 8.62 -11.13 -28.73
CA VAL A 321 8.44 -9.78 -28.19
C VAL A 321 8.40 -9.83 -26.67
N SER A 322 9.12 -8.91 -26.02
CA SER A 322 9.10 -8.71 -24.57
C SER A 322 8.91 -7.22 -24.27
N PHE A 323 8.19 -6.91 -23.21
CA PHE A 323 8.02 -5.53 -22.72
C PHE A 323 8.45 -5.43 -21.26
N VAL A 324 9.34 -4.48 -20.95
CA VAL A 324 9.71 -4.15 -19.58
C VAL A 324 8.91 -2.93 -19.12
N PRO A 325 8.01 -3.07 -18.13
CA PRO A 325 7.12 -1.99 -17.66
C PRO A 325 7.84 -1.02 -16.71
N ALA A 326 8.77 -0.24 -17.20
CA ALA A 326 9.50 0.78 -16.45
C ALA A 326 9.04 2.21 -16.85
N LEU A 327 7.71 2.44 -16.94
CA LEU A 327 7.16 3.74 -17.33
C LEU A 327 7.54 4.87 -16.36
N SER A 328 7.69 4.53 -15.07
CA SER A 328 8.10 5.45 -14.00
C SER A 328 9.42 5.01 -13.35
N GLY A 329 10.26 4.26 -14.07
CA GLY A 329 11.43 3.60 -13.50
C GLY A 329 11.14 2.19 -13.02
N LEU A 330 12.15 1.53 -12.44
CA LEU A 330 12.05 0.22 -11.80
C LEU A 330 11.98 0.38 -10.28
N GLY A 331 11.04 -0.28 -9.64
CA GLY A 331 10.99 -0.50 -8.20
C GLY A 331 11.77 -1.76 -7.79
N THR A 332 11.23 -2.53 -6.86
CA THR A 332 11.83 -3.79 -6.36
C THR A 332 12.19 -4.75 -7.51
N PRO A 333 13.37 -5.39 -7.49
CA PRO A 333 14.45 -5.17 -6.53
C PRO A 333 15.45 -4.06 -6.91
N GLN A 334 15.39 -3.52 -8.14
CA GLN A 334 16.43 -2.66 -8.71
C GLN A 334 16.46 -1.24 -8.13
N TRP A 335 15.30 -0.65 -7.84
CA TRP A 335 15.12 0.74 -7.43
C TRP A 335 15.88 1.73 -8.34
N ASP A 336 15.70 1.57 -9.64
CA ASP A 336 16.32 2.42 -10.68
C ASP A 336 15.27 3.40 -11.24
N PHE A 337 15.29 4.63 -10.76
CA PHE A 337 14.41 5.70 -11.24
C PHE A 337 14.77 6.23 -12.63
N GLY A 338 15.97 5.91 -13.12
CA GLY A 338 16.44 6.26 -14.46
C GLY A 338 16.11 5.22 -15.52
N ALA A 339 15.62 4.04 -15.16
CA ALA A 339 15.15 3.04 -16.10
C ALA A 339 13.93 3.55 -16.87
N ARG A 340 13.80 3.14 -18.15
CA ARG A 340 12.62 3.46 -18.98
C ARG A 340 12.11 2.22 -19.67
N GLY A 341 10.77 2.12 -19.77
CA GLY A 341 10.09 1.01 -20.40
C GLY A 341 10.48 0.82 -21.87
N GLY A 342 10.50 -0.44 -22.32
CA GLY A 342 10.89 -0.77 -23.69
C GLY A 342 10.32 -2.07 -24.21
N PHE A 343 10.02 -2.10 -25.51
CA PHE A 343 9.76 -3.33 -26.27
C PHE A 343 11.04 -3.86 -26.90
N PHE A 344 11.25 -5.17 -26.79
CA PHE A 344 12.39 -5.88 -27.40
C PHE A 344 11.87 -7.02 -28.29
N GLY A 345 12.64 -7.42 -29.30
CA GLY A 345 12.27 -8.54 -30.17
C GLY A 345 11.19 -8.22 -31.21
N VAL A 346 10.87 -6.94 -31.46
CA VAL A 346 9.89 -6.53 -32.45
C VAL A 346 10.40 -6.81 -33.87
N THR A 347 9.56 -7.44 -34.70
CA THR A 347 9.82 -7.76 -36.10
C THR A 347 8.71 -7.23 -37.02
N ARG A 348 8.84 -7.40 -38.33
CA ARG A 348 7.75 -7.05 -39.27
C ARG A 348 6.49 -7.89 -39.08
N GLY A 349 6.59 -9.05 -38.45
CA GLY A 349 5.46 -9.93 -38.13
C GLY A 349 4.74 -9.55 -36.82
N THR A 350 5.32 -8.67 -36.04
CA THR A 350 4.74 -8.25 -34.76
C THR A 350 3.42 -7.51 -34.98
N THR A 351 2.38 -7.99 -34.35
CA THR A 351 1.02 -7.41 -34.42
C THR A 351 0.66 -6.73 -33.11
N LYS A 352 -0.45 -5.98 -33.11
CA LYS A 352 -1.04 -5.40 -31.91
C LYS A 352 -1.25 -6.45 -30.79
N ALA A 353 -1.70 -7.65 -31.14
CA ALA A 353 -1.94 -8.73 -30.19
C ALA A 353 -0.65 -9.16 -29.47
N HIS A 354 0.47 -9.27 -30.21
CA HIS A 354 1.78 -9.58 -29.62
C HIS A 354 2.25 -8.48 -28.64
N LEU A 355 2.03 -7.20 -28.97
CA LEU A 355 2.41 -6.09 -28.10
C LEU A 355 1.58 -6.08 -26.80
N VAL A 356 0.25 -6.23 -26.91
CA VAL A 356 -0.64 -6.26 -25.76
C VAL A 356 -0.32 -7.45 -24.85
N ARG A 357 -0.10 -8.63 -25.44
CA ARG A 357 0.31 -9.83 -24.67
C ARG A 357 1.65 -9.61 -23.96
N ALA A 358 2.64 -9.04 -24.65
CA ALA A 358 3.95 -8.75 -24.06
C ALA A 358 3.86 -7.78 -22.87
N VAL A 359 2.92 -6.84 -22.89
CA VAL A 359 2.68 -5.94 -21.74
C VAL A 359 2.11 -6.72 -20.55
N LEU A 360 1.11 -7.58 -20.75
CA LEU A 360 0.55 -8.40 -19.66
C LEU A 360 1.61 -9.37 -19.10
N GLU A 361 2.36 -10.06 -19.97
CA GLU A 361 3.44 -10.95 -19.53
C GLU A 361 4.55 -10.17 -18.79
N GLY A 362 4.92 -8.97 -19.26
CA GLY A 362 5.91 -8.11 -18.61
C GLY A 362 5.51 -7.69 -17.20
N VAL A 363 4.24 -7.31 -17.00
CA VAL A 363 3.72 -7.00 -15.65
C VAL A 363 3.69 -8.25 -14.77
N ALA A 364 3.32 -9.42 -15.31
CA ALA A 364 3.33 -10.68 -14.55
C ALA A 364 4.77 -11.08 -14.15
N HIS A 365 5.76 -10.89 -15.02
CA HIS A 365 7.18 -11.08 -14.69
C HIS A 365 7.64 -10.15 -13.57
N ARG A 366 7.16 -8.87 -13.53
CA ARG A 366 7.44 -7.97 -12.41
C ARG A 366 6.82 -8.47 -11.10
N GLY A 367 5.63 -9.07 -11.17
CA GLY A 367 5.05 -9.76 -10.01
C GLY A 367 5.95 -10.89 -9.51
N ALA A 368 6.52 -11.68 -10.41
CA ALA A 368 7.49 -12.72 -10.04
C ALA A 368 8.80 -12.14 -9.49
N ASP A 369 9.29 -10.98 -9.99
CA ASP A 369 10.44 -10.29 -9.40
C ASP A 369 10.19 -9.90 -7.93
N LEU A 370 8.96 -9.47 -7.60
CA LEU A 370 8.57 -9.16 -6.22
C LEU A 370 8.64 -10.41 -5.33
N VAL A 371 8.07 -11.52 -5.80
CA VAL A 371 8.09 -12.81 -5.06
C VAL A 371 9.51 -13.28 -4.84
N ASP A 372 10.33 -13.29 -5.89
CA ASP A 372 11.74 -13.72 -5.81
C ASP A 372 12.56 -12.84 -4.83
N ALA A 373 12.31 -11.53 -4.82
CA ALA A 373 12.97 -10.60 -3.90
C ALA A 373 12.52 -10.85 -2.45
N ALA A 374 11.21 -11.02 -2.24
CA ALA A 374 10.63 -11.26 -0.94
C ALA A 374 11.11 -12.58 -0.31
N GLN A 375 11.09 -13.67 -1.08
CA GLN A 375 11.56 -14.97 -0.61
C GLN A 375 13.07 -14.96 -0.29
N ARG A 376 13.87 -14.23 -1.07
CA ARG A 376 15.31 -14.07 -0.78
C ARG A 376 15.56 -13.28 0.49
N GLU A 377 14.80 -12.21 0.73
CA GLU A 377 14.94 -11.37 1.92
C GLU A 377 14.54 -12.11 3.18
N THR A 378 13.44 -12.82 3.14
CA THR A 378 12.89 -13.51 4.31
C THR A 378 13.50 -14.88 4.55
N GLY A 379 14.07 -15.51 3.51
CA GLY A 379 14.47 -16.91 3.56
C GLY A 379 13.29 -17.89 3.62
N HIS A 380 12.06 -17.42 3.38
CA HIS A 380 10.84 -18.21 3.40
C HIS A 380 10.32 -18.48 2.00
N GLU A 381 10.01 -19.74 1.69
CA GLU A 381 9.33 -20.12 0.48
C GLU A 381 7.82 -20.00 0.66
N LEU A 382 7.13 -19.44 -0.33
CA LEU A 382 5.68 -19.35 -0.36
C LEU A 382 5.07 -20.63 -0.94
N ALA A 383 3.99 -21.12 -0.33
CA ALA A 383 3.20 -22.22 -0.87
C ALA A 383 2.16 -21.74 -1.90
N GLU A 384 1.62 -20.54 -1.68
CA GLU A 384 0.65 -19.89 -2.57
C GLU A 384 0.87 -18.36 -2.58
N LEU A 385 0.36 -17.72 -3.61
CA LEU A 385 0.33 -16.27 -3.74
C LEU A 385 -1.13 -15.81 -3.81
N ARG A 386 -1.53 -14.94 -2.89
CA ARG A 386 -2.85 -14.29 -2.92
C ARG A 386 -2.78 -13.02 -3.73
N VAL A 387 -3.80 -12.76 -4.55
CA VAL A 387 -3.81 -11.59 -5.43
C VAL A 387 -5.14 -10.85 -5.38
N ASP A 388 -5.06 -9.52 -5.46
CA ASP A 388 -6.20 -8.64 -5.62
C ASP A 388 -5.86 -7.45 -6.55
N GLY A 389 -6.78 -6.50 -6.65
CA GLY A 389 -6.64 -5.32 -7.49
C GLY A 389 -7.29 -5.47 -8.86
N GLY A 390 -7.35 -4.35 -9.61
CA GLY A 390 -8.12 -4.27 -10.85
C GLY A 390 -7.68 -5.22 -11.96
N MET A 391 -6.39 -5.59 -12.00
CA MET A 391 -5.86 -6.49 -13.04
C MET A 391 -6.30 -7.96 -12.83
N THR A 392 -6.81 -8.33 -11.65
CA THR A 392 -7.31 -9.70 -11.39
C THR A 392 -8.58 -10.05 -12.18
N ALA A 393 -9.21 -9.08 -12.82
CA ALA A 393 -10.28 -9.34 -13.78
C ALA A 393 -9.82 -10.04 -15.07
N ASN A 394 -8.50 -10.07 -15.36
CA ASN A 394 -7.93 -10.67 -16.55
C ASN A 394 -7.36 -12.06 -16.22
N ARG A 395 -8.03 -13.12 -16.68
CA ARG A 395 -7.66 -14.51 -16.38
C ARG A 395 -6.35 -14.93 -17.05
N PHE A 396 -6.06 -14.42 -18.25
CA PHE A 396 -4.77 -14.66 -18.92
C PHE A 396 -3.62 -14.10 -18.09
N PHE A 397 -3.77 -12.89 -17.56
CA PHE A 397 -2.77 -12.27 -16.70
C PHE A 397 -2.54 -13.10 -15.42
N LEU A 398 -3.60 -13.57 -14.76
CA LEU A 398 -3.49 -14.40 -13.56
C LEU A 398 -2.77 -15.73 -13.83
N GLN A 399 -3.04 -16.36 -14.99
CA GLN A 399 -2.29 -17.55 -15.40
C GLN A 399 -0.81 -17.25 -15.61
N CYS A 400 -0.46 -16.11 -16.24
CA CYS A 400 0.93 -15.67 -16.37
C CYS A 400 1.61 -15.46 -15.02
N VAL A 401 0.91 -14.88 -14.03
CA VAL A 401 1.44 -14.73 -12.68
C VAL A 401 1.76 -16.08 -12.06
N ALA A 402 0.83 -17.05 -12.14
CA ALA A 402 1.06 -18.41 -11.65
C ALA A 402 2.25 -19.08 -12.35
N ASP A 403 2.31 -18.99 -13.68
CA ASP A 403 3.34 -19.62 -14.50
C ASP A 403 4.74 -19.06 -14.22
N PHE A 404 4.87 -17.73 -14.05
CA PHE A 404 6.17 -17.09 -13.85
C PHE A 404 6.64 -17.13 -12.40
N THR A 405 5.73 -17.12 -11.42
CA THR A 405 6.09 -17.31 -10.00
C THR A 405 6.33 -18.78 -9.67
N GLY A 406 5.68 -19.69 -10.38
CA GLY A 406 5.64 -21.11 -10.04
C GLY A 406 4.78 -21.43 -8.81
N LEU A 407 3.96 -20.48 -8.38
CA LEU A 407 3.09 -20.60 -7.22
C LEU A 407 1.62 -20.72 -7.63
N ALA A 408 0.85 -21.48 -6.87
CA ALA A 408 -0.60 -21.39 -6.96
C ALA A 408 -1.03 -19.94 -6.68
N THR A 409 -1.68 -19.31 -7.66
CA THR A 409 -2.14 -17.91 -7.54
C THR A 409 -3.63 -17.91 -7.27
N THR A 410 -4.03 -17.36 -6.12
CA THR A 410 -5.41 -17.39 -5.63
C THR A 410 -6.00 -15.99 -5.57
N VAL A 411 -7.21 -15.84 -6.10
CA VAL A 411 -7.98 -14.59 -6.03
C VAL A 411 -8.94 -14.66 -4.85
N SER A 412 -8.97 -13.60 -4.04
CA SER A 412 -9.92 -13.50 -2.91
C SER A 412 -11.38 -13.55 -3.39
N SER A 413 -12.23 -14.24 -2.63
CA SER A 413 -13.68 -14.15 -2.80
C SER A 413 -14.23 -12.79 -2.36
N GLU A 414 -13.51 -12.08 -1.48
CA GLU A 414 -13.84 -10.73 -0.99
C GLU A 414 -13.04 -9.66 -1.75
N ARG A 415 -13.77 -8.72 -2.35
CA ARG A 415 -13.17 -7.62 -3.12
C ARG A 415 -12.67 -6.48 -2.25
N GLU A 416 -13.25 -6.33 -1.06
CA GLU A 416 -12.97 -5.24 -0.13
C GLU A 416 -11.94 -5.67 0.92
N ALA A 417 -10.82 -6.28 0.49
CA ALA A 417 -9.83 -6.88 1.38
C ALA A 417 -9.31 -5.88 2.44
N THR A 418 -9.08 -4.61 2.08
CA THR A 418 -8.59 -3.58 3.00
C THR A 418 -9.63 -3.27 4.09
N ALA A 419 -10.88 -3.03 3.72
CA ALA A 419 -11.96 -2.77 4.67
C ALA A 419 -12.24 -4.02 5.53
N ARG A 420 -12.22 -5.22 4.92
CA ARG A 420 -12.32 -6.50 5.64
C ARG A 420 -11.24 -6.62 6.71
N GLY A 421 -10.00 -6.31 6.35
CA GLY A 421 -8.86 -6.39 7.26
C GLY A 421 -8.99 -5.44 8.44
N ALA A 422 -9.33 -4.18 8.20
CA ALA A 422 -9.57 -3.20 9.27
C ALA A 422 -10.69 -3.65 10.23
N GLY A 423 -11.78 -4.21 9.69
CA GLY A 423 -12.88 -4.75 10.49
C GLY A 423 -12.48 -5.98 11.31
N LEU A 424 -11.78 -6.95 10.70
CA LEU A 424 -11.28 -8.13 11.39
C LEU A 424 -10.27 -7.79 12.48
N MET A 425 -9.33 -6.88 12.20
CA MET A 425 -8.38 -6.38 13.21
C MET A 425 -9.12 -5.70 14.38
N ALA A 426 -10.18 -4.95 14.10
CA ALA A 426 -10.99 -4.35 15.17
C ALA A 426 -11.70 -5.40 16.01
N LEU A 427 -12.21 -6.46 15.41
CA LEU A 427 -12.82 -7.58 16.14
C LEU A 427 -11.79 -8.33 16.99
N VAL A 428 -10.55 -8.51 16.51
CA VAL A 428 -9.47 -9.10 17.31
C VAL A 428 -9.06 -8.16 18.44
N GLY A 429 -8.83 -6.87 18.18
CA GLY A 429 -8.45 -5.87 19.18
C GLY A 429 -9.47 -5.70 20.31
N ALA A 430 -10.71 -6.11 20.09
CA ALA A 430 -11.78 -6.15 21.10
C ALA A 430 -11.99 -7.53 21.73
N GLY A 431 -11.24 -8.56 21.31
CA GLY A 431 -11.38 -9.94 21.82
C GLY A 431 -12.61 -10.71 21.32
N HIS A 432 -13.22 -10.25 20.21
CA HIS A 432 -14.35 -10.96 19.59
C HIS A 432 -13.91 -12.04 18.61
N LEU A 433 -12.66 -11.98 18.14
CA LEU A 433 -12.00 -13.01 17.34
C LEU A 433 -10.58 -13.24 17.85
N THR A 434 -10.03 -14.43 17.59
CA THR A 434 -8.59 -14.71 17.75
C THR A 434 -7.89 -14.63 16.39
N LEU A 435 -6.56 -14.54 16.39
CA LEU A 435 -5.75 -14.55 15.18
C LEU A 435 -5.93 -15.84 14.39
N GLU A 436 -5.99 -16.99 15.08
CA GLU A 436 -6.20 -18.31 14.45
C GLU A 436 -7.57 -18.39 13.76
N GLN A 437 -8.61 -17.80 14.37
CA GLN A 437 -9.92 -17.77 13.75
C GLN A 437 -9.89 -16.96 12.46
N VAL A 438 -9.18 -15.82 12.42
CA VAL A 438 -9.04 -14.98 11.22
C VAL A 438 -8.30 -15.73 10.10
N GLU A 439 -7.22 -16.46 10.42
CA GLU A 439 -6.49 -17.27 9.44
C GLU A 439 -7.39 -18.26 8.71
N HIS A 440 -8.32 -18.89 9.43
CA HIS A 440 -9.27 -19.86 8.87
C HIS A 440 -10.44 -19.23 8.08
N LEU A 441 -10.55 -17.90 8.02
CA LEU A 441 -11.58 -17.21 7.22
C LEU A 441 -11.20 -17.06 5.73
N TRP A 442 -10.04 -17.54 5.32
CA TRP A 442 -9.63 -17.48 3.91
C TRP A 442 -10.49 -18.38 3.03
N SER A 443 -10.95 -17.84 1.93
CA SER A 443 -11.69 -18.58 0.91
C SER A 443 -11.36 -18.02 -0.48
N PRO A 444 -10.70 -18.79 -1.34
CA PRO A 444 -10.42 -18.36 -2.72
C PRO A 444 -11.70 -18.37 -3.57
N ALA A 445 -11.89 -17.36 -4.41
CA ALA A 445 -12.89 -17.39 -5.47
C ALA A 445 -12.41 -18.24 -6.63
N GLU A 446 -11.13 -18.16 -6.93
CA GLU A 446 -10.50 -18.88 -8.03
C GLU A 446 -9.02 -19.12 -7.75
N THR A 447 -8.48 -20.23 -8.28
CA THR A 447 -7.07 -20.62 -8.16
C THR A 447 -6.51 -20.96 -9.54
N PHE A 448 -5.35 -20.38 -9.85
CA PHE A 448 -4.56 -20.65 -11.06
C PHE A 448 -3.32 -21.44 -10.66
N LEU A 449 -3.16 -22.63 -11.22
CA LEU A 449 -1.99 -23.46 -10.97
C LEU A 449 -0.94 -23.22 -12.07
N PRO A 450 0.38 -23.24 -11.72
CA PRO A 450 1.45 -23.16 -12.71
C PRO A 450 1.33 -24.24 -13.76
N GLN A 451 1.46 -23.88 -15.04
CA GLN A 451 1.40 -24.82 -16.18
C GLN A 451 2.78 -25.09 -16.78
N PHE A 452 3.74 -24.18 -16.58
CA PHE A 452 5.10 -24.37 -17.09
C PHE A 452 5.90 -25.35 -16.22
N ALA A 453 6.67 -26.20 -16.89
CA ALA A 453 7.69 -26.98 -16.22
C ALA A 453 8.79 -26.05 -15.63
N GLU A 454 9.44 -26.48 -14.56
CA GLU A 454 10.50 -25.70 -13.88
C GLU A 454 11.56 -25.17 -14.84
N ALA A 455 12.09 -26.02 -15.74
CA ALA A 455 13.11 -25.64 -16.71
C ALA A 455 12.63 -24.60 -17.73
N GLU A 456 11.36 -24.67 -18.13
CA GLU A 456 10.75 -23.70 -19.04
C GLU A 456 10.58 -22.34 -18.34
N ARG A 457 10.04 -22.35 -17.12
CA ARG A 457 9.90 -21.14 -16.28
C ARG A 457 11.27 -20.47 -16.09
N GLN A 458 12.28 -21.24 -15.72
CA GLN A 458 13.63 -20.72 -15.51
C GLN A 458 14.19 -20.06 -16.78
N ALA A 459 14.04 -20.69 -17.94
CA ALA A 459 14.51 -20.11 -19.20
C ALA A 459 13.80 -18.79 -19.53
N LEU A 460 12.48 -18.68 -19.27
CA LEU A 460 11.72 -17.46 -19.46
C LEU A 460 12.16 -16.37 -18.47
N ARG A 461 12.40 -16.71 -17.20
CA ARG A 461 12.88 -15.79 -16.17
C ARG A 461 14.30 -15.27 -16.47
N GLU A 462 15.20 -16.12 -16.97
CA GLU A 462 16.53 -15.71 -17.42
C GLU A 462 16.47 -14.74 -18.61
N ASN A 463 15.58 -15.02 -19.58
CA ASN A 463 15.37 -14.11 -20.72
C ASN A 463 14.81 -12.77 -20.23
N TRP A 464 13.86 -12.80 -19.29
CA TRP A 464 13.29 -11.63 -18.66
C TRP A 464 14.38 -10.78 -17.98
N ALA A 465 15.23 -11.37 -17.15
CA ALA A 465 16.31 -10.67 -16.47
C ALA A 465 17.25 -9.94 -17.45
N ARG A 466 17.58 -10.57 -18.59
CA ARG A 466 18.37 -9.92 -19.65
C ARG A 466 17.66 -8.68 -20.24
N ASN A 467 16.34 -8.72 -20.38
CA ASN A 467 15.58 -7.58 -20.90
C ASN A 467 15.45 -6.45 -19.87
N VAL A 468 15.27 -6.78 -18.59
CA VAL A 468 15.31 -5.79 -17.49
C VAL A 468 16.64 -5.06 -17.49
N HIS A 469 17.77 -5.78 -17.56
CA HIS A 469 19.10 -5.17 -17.60
C HIS A 469 19.30 -4.19 -18.78
N ARG A 470 18.59 -4.37 -19.91
CA ARG A 470 18.68 -3.45 -21.07
C ARG A 470 18.03 -2.10 -20.82
N VAL A 471 17.10 -1.99 -19.89
CA VAL A 471 16.38 -0.75 -19.58
C VAL A 471 16.95 -0.02 -18.38
N GLU A 472 17.81 -0.67 -17.60
CA GLU A 472 18.50 -0.06 -16.47
C GLU A 472 19.38 1.10 -16.93
N LYS A 473 19.49 2.12 -16.09
CA LYS A 473 20.36 3.29 -16.30
C LYS A 473 20.13 4.02 -17.64
N THR A 474 18.92 3.95 -18.19
CA THR A 474 18.55 4.68 -19.41
C THR A 474 18.77 6.18 -19.24
N ILE A 475 18.51 6.72 -18.04
CA ILE A 475 18.82 8.10 -17.64
C ILE A 475 19.77 8.02 -16.43
N PRO A 476 21.10 8.05 -16.65
CA PRO A 476 22.10 7.81 -15.59
C PRO A 476 21.97 8.75 -14.38
N GLU A 477 21.59 10.00 -14.62
CA GLU A 477 21.42 11.02 -13.58
C GLU A 477 20.31 10.63 -12.59
N LEU A 478 19.20 10.09 -13.08
CA LEU A 478 18.10 9.61 -12.23
C LEU A 478 18.41 8.26 -11.58
N SER A 479 19.21 7.42 -12.25
CA SER A 479 19.63 6.13 -11.69
C SER A 479 20.63 6.29 -10.53
N SER A 480 21.29 7.43 -10.42
CA SER A 480 22.18 7.74 -9.29
C SER A 480 21.43 8.21 -8.04
N VAL A 481 20.13 8.47 -8.15
CA VAL A 481 19.32 8.95 -7.04
C VAL A 481 18.92 7.77 -6.16
N ALA A 482 19.33 7.83 -4.91
CA ALA A 482 18.99 6.83 -3.87
C ALA A 482 18.33 7.55 -2.68
N PHE A 483 17.06 7.29 -2.44
CA PHE A 483 16.30 7.84 -1.30
C PHE A 483 16.19 6.85 -0.15
#